data_ffb7208c236a2ba389d43d2a8543383b
#
_entry.id   ffb7208c236a2ba389d43d2a8543383b
#
_cell.length_a   1.000
_cell.length_b   1.000
_cell.length_c   1.000
_cell.angle_alpha   90.00
_cell.angle_beta   90.00
_cell.angle_gamma   90.00
#
_symmetry.space_group_name_H-M   'P 1'
#
loop_
_entity.id
_entity.type
_entity.pdbx_description
1 polymer ?
#
loop_
_entity_poly.entity_id
_entity_poly.type
_entity_poly.pdbx_seq_one_letter_code
_entity_poly.pdbx_strand_id
1 'polypeptide(L)'
;MTNLIIEISKYFMIFMFAFYTYECFAAFRQKIKPEQREHILSRQCAAIFLIHFDAFVVIYLVTDDISMLIFYAAQAVLLAMIQTCYQLFYSRSSRLLTNNLCMLLTIGFIMLTRLSFDSARKQYFIALVSMIFSLIIPVLINRVGFVRKLYWLFAIVGILALLVVTIAGNTSYGAKISLSIAGISIQPSEFVKILFVFFVAGMLYKNTDFKTVCITTIVAAVHVLILVASRDLGGALIFFVTYLVMLYVATRKLFYFAGGLLVGCIAAVAAYGLFSHVRVRVVAWRDPLSVIDNEGYQICQSLFAIGTGGWFGTGLYQGSPNKIPVVEQDFIFSAISEELGGIFAICLIMVCISCFLMFLNIAMQMKEQFYKLVALGLGTVYAFQVFLTIGGVTKFIPSTGVTLPLVSYGGSSLLATMMLFAVIQGLYILRQDEGENNARKKQRKTGYERQQVEELY
;
A
#
# COMPACT_ATOMS: atom_id res chain seq x y z
N MET A 1 37.20 10.53 4.71
CA MET A 1 36.70 9.27 5.27
C MET A 1 35.20 9.13 5.06
N THR A 2 34.37 10.12 5.37
CA THR A 2 32.91 10.08 5.22
C THR A 2 32.46 9.72 3.82
N ASN A 3 33.01 10.33 2.76
CA ASN A 3 32.63 10.00 1.37
C ASN A 3 32.92 8.55 0.99
N LEU A 4 34.01 7.95 1.51
CA LEU A 4 34.32 6.54 1.26
C LEU A 4 33.30 5.63 1.94
N ILE A 5 32.86 5.98 3.16
CA ILE A 5 31.83 5.22 3.88
C ILE A 5 30.50 5.30 3.13
N ILE A 6 30.13 6.48 2.64
CA ILE A 6 28.90 6.66 1.83
C ILE A 6 28.94 5.79 0.58
N GLU A 7 30.07 5.76 -0.13
CA GLU A 7 30.23 4.93 -1.33
C GLU A 7 30.13 3.43 -1.02
N ILE A 8 30.73 2.94 0.06
CA ILE A 8 30.64 1.54 0.48
C ILE A 8 29.22 1.21 0.92
N SER A 9 28.60 2.05 1.75
CA SER A 9 27.22 1.90 2.23
C SER A 9 26.22 1.81 1.07
N LYS A 10 26.39 2.63 0.02
CA LYS A 10 25.56 2.60 -1.17
C LYS A 10 25.48 1.19 -1.79
N TYR A 11 26.63 0.58 -2.04
CA TYR A 11 26.68 -0.77 -2.61
C TYR A 11 26.18 -1.83 -1.63
N PHE A 12 26.48 -1.65 -0.34
CA PHE A 12 25.97 -2.55 0.70
C PHE A 12 24.43 -2.53 0.78
N MET A 13 23.80 -1.34 0.80
CA MET A 13 22.35 -1.20 0.81
C MET A 13 21.70 -1.82 -0.43
N ILE A 14 22.27 -1.58 -1.62
CA ILE A 14 21.77 -2.17 -2.88
C ILE A 14 21.84 -3.70 -2.82
N PHE A 15 22.99 -4.25 -2.41
CA PHE A 15 23.17 -5.70 -2.31
C PHE A 15 22.19 -6.32 -1.31
N MET A 16 22.09 -5.76 -0.11
CA MET A 16 21.20 -6.25 0.94
C MET A 16 19.72 -6.16 0.53
N PHE A 17 19.32 -5.10 -0.18
CA PHE A 17 17.96 -4.95 -0.63
C PHE A 17 17.64 -5.87 -1.83
N ALA A 18 18.57 -6.09 -2.74
CA ALA A 18 18.44 -7.09 -3.79
C ALA A 18 18.33 -8.51 -3.20
N PHE A 19 19.15 -8.84 -2.20
CA PHE A 19 19.06 -10.08 -1.45
C PHE A 19 17.69 -10.24 -0.76
N TYR A 20 17.22 -9.21 -0.05
CA TYR A 20 15.89 -9.20 0.55
C TYR A 20 14.79 -9.47 -0.48
N THR A 21 14.86 -8.78 -1.62
CA THR A 21 13.90 -8.94 -2.71
C THR A 21 13.90 -10.36 -3.26
N TYR A 22 15.08 -10.97 -3.48
CA TYR A 22 15.20 -12.37 -3.87
C TYR A 22 14.52 -13.30 -2.86
N GLU A 23 14.74 -13.09 -1.56
CA GLU A 23 14.13 -13.88 -0.50
C GLU A 23 12.60 -13.72 -0.45
N CYS A 24 12.03 -12.55 -0.83
CA CYS A 24 10.59 -12.37 -0.96
C CYS A 24 9.99 -13.37 -1.96
N PHE A 25 10.61 -13.53 -3.14
CA PHE A 25 10.11 -14.44 -4.16
C PHE A 25 10.49 -15.90 -3.87
N ALA A 26 11.62 -16.14 -3.22
CA ALA A 26 12.00 -17.47 -2.75
C ALA A 26 10.95 -18.03 -1.77
N ALA A 27 10.35 -17.20 -0.91
CA ALA A 27 9.32 -17.59 0.04
C ALA A 27 8.01 -18.09 -0.61
N PHE A 28 7.76 -17.76 -1.89
CA PHE A 28 6.58 -18.24 -2.65
C PHE A 28 6.75 -19.63 -3.27
N ARG A 29 7.95 -20.23 -3.25
CA ARG A 29 8.18 -21.55 -3.84
C ARG A 29 7.33 -22.61 -3.12
N GLN A 30 6.56 -23.40 -3.89
CA GLN A 30 5.59 -24.37 -3.35
C GLN A 30 6.22 -25.59 -2.63
N LYS A 31 7.47 -25.95 -2.97
CA LYS A 31 8.14 -27.16 -2.46
C LYS A 31 9.19 -26.89 -1.35
N ILE A 32 9.12 -25.74 -0.69
CA ILE A 32 10.04 -25.41 0.40
C ILE A 32 9.59 -26.08 1.70
N LYS A 33 10.53 -26.73 2.40
CA LYS A 33 10.30 -27.25 3.74
C LYS A 33 9.98 -26.10 4.73
N PRO A 34 9.10 -26.32 5.72
CA PRO A 34 8.75 -25.28 6.71
C PRO A 34 9.98 -24.64 7.38
N GLU A 35 10.98 -25.43 7.76
CA GLU A 35 12.23 -24.95 8.36
C GLU A 35 13.01 -24.01 7.43
N GLN A 36 13.13 -24.34 6.15
CA GLN A 36 13.81 -23.49 5.17
C GLN A 36 13.06 -22.17 4.97
N ARG A 37 11.73 -22.21 5.01
CA ARG A 37 10.90 -21.00 4.92
C ARG A 37 11.13 -20.09 6.12
N GLU A 38 11.22 -20.66 7.33
CA GLU A 38 11.51 -19.88 8.54
C GLU A 38 12.91 -19.24 8.49
N HIS A 39 13.91 -19.94 7.96
CA HIS A 39 15.25 -19.36 7.74
C HIS A 39 15.21 -18.20 6.73
N ILE A 40 14.46 -18.33 5.62
CA ILE A 40 14.26 -17.24 4.66
C ILE A 40 13.68 -16.02 5.36
N LEU A 41 12.58 -16.18 6.12
CA LEU A 41 11.89 -15.09 6.80
C LEU A 41 12.76 -14.43 7.90
N SER A 42 13.61 -15.22 8.56
CA SER A 42 14.55 -14.69 9.57
C SER A 42 15.67 -13.89 8.92
N ARG A 43 16.21 -14.32 7.76
CA ARG A 43 17.20 -13.56 6.98
C ARG A 43 16.61 -12.26 6.45
N GLN A 44 15.35 -12.25 6.01
CA GLN A 44 14.64 -11.04 5.64
C GLN A 44 14.56 -10.06 6.82
N CYS A 45 14.20 -10.55 8.01
CA CYS A 45 14.16 -9.74 9.22
C CYS A 45 15.54 -9.12 9.51
N ALA A 46 16.62 -9.91 9.46
CA ALA A 46 17.97 -9.40 9.65
C ALA A 46 18.36 -8.33 8.60
N ALA A 47 18.00 -8.54 7.33
CA ALA A 47 18.27 -7.58 6.26
C ALA A 47 17.57 -6.22 6.50
N ILE A 48 16.35 -6.20 7.03
CA ILE A 48 15.63 -4.96 7.40
C ILE A 48 16.48 -4.14 8.38
N PHE A 49 16.93 -4.76 9.49
CA PHE A 49 17.69 -4.06 10.52
C PHE A 49 19.10 -3.67 10.04
N LEU A 50 19.74 -4.48 9.18
CA LEU A 50 21.05 -4.16 8.63
C LEU A 50 20.99 -2.97 7.68
N ILE A 51 20.02 -2.92 6.77
CA ILE A 51 19.82 -1.76 5.88
C ILE A 51 19.50 -0.50 6.70
N HIS A 52 18.63 -0.63 7.69
CA HIS A 52 18.25 0.47 8.56
C HIS A 52 19.45 1.01 9.34
N PHE A 53 20.26 0.14 9.93
CA PHE A 53 21.46 0.50 10.67
C PHE A 53 22.48 1.21 9.76
N ASP A 54 22.80 0.61 8.63
CA ASP A 54 23.79 1.15 7.70
C ASP A 54 23.41 2.55 7.20
N ALA A 55 22.14 2.75 6.82
CA ALA A 55 21.64 4.06 6.42
C ALA A 55 21.75 5.10 7.53
N PHE A 56 21.45 4.74 8.78
CA PHE A 56 21.55 5.67 9.91
C PHE A 56 22.99 5.95 10.36
N VAL A 57 23.92 5.04 10.11
CA VAL A 57 25.35 5.32 10.23
C VAL A 57 25.76 6.43 9.25
N VAL A 58 25.31 6.35 7.99
CA VAL A 58 25.58 7.42 7.00
C VAL A 58 24.92 8.73 7.43
N ILE A 59 23.64 8.70 7.84
CA ILE A 59 22.92 9.90 8.29
C ILE A 59 23.66 10.57 9.43
N TYR A 60 24.09 9.81 10.44
CA TYR A 60 24.84 10.33 11.59
C TYR A 60 26.19 10.94 11.17
N LEU A 61 26.94 10.25 10.31
CA LEU A 61 28.25 10.74 9.86
C LEU A 61 28.18 12.02 9.01
N VAL A 62 27.05 12.25 8.34
CA VAL A 62 26.85 13.46 7.53
C VAL A 62 26.29 14.61 8.36
N THR A 63 25.37 14.33 9.28
CA THR A 63 24.71 15.37 10.10
C THR A 63 25.50 15.75 11.34
N ASP A 64 26.36 14.86 11.83
CA ASP A 64 27.10 14.96 13.11
C ASP A 64 26.19 15.23 14.31
N ASP A 65 24.95 14.71 14.26
CA ASP A 65 23.91 14.92 15.27
C ASP A 65 23.53 13.59 15.96
N ILE A 66 23.84 13.51 17.26
CA ILE A 66 23.54 12.34 18.09
C ILE A 66 22.03 12.04 18.17
N SER A 67 21.17 13.04 17.94
CA SER A 67 19.73 12.85 17.91
C SER A 67 19.29 11.87 16.82
N MET A 68 20.05 11.73 15.74
CA MET A 68 19.79 10.77 14.67
C MET A 68 19.96 9.33 15.15
N LEU A 69 20.93 9.04 16.01
CA LEU A 69 21.12 7.71 16.59
C LEU A 69 20.00 7.36 17.60
N ILE A 70 19.58 8.35 18.39
CA ILE A 70 18.43 8.17 19.30
C ILE A 70 17.17 7.87 18.49
N PHE A 71 16.96 8.61 17.39
CA PHE A 71 15.81 8.42 16.53
C PHE A 71 15.86 7.08 15.77
N TYR A 72 17.06 6.65 15.33
CA TYR A 72 17.29 5.28 14.84
C TYR A 72 16.85 4.23 15.84
N ALA A 73 17.30 4.33 17.10
CA ALA A 73 16.94 3.37 18.13
C ALA A 73 15.42 3.32 18.35
N ALA A 74 14.75 4.48 18.37
CA ALA A 74 13.30 4.54 18.49
C ALA A 74 12.59 3.84 17.31
N GLN A 75 13.04 4.04 16.09
CA GLN A 75 12.50 3.38 14.89
C GLN A 75 12.79 1.87 14.90
N ALA A 76 14.00 1.46 15.25
CA ALA A 76 14.37 0.04 15.35
C ALA A 76 13.50 -0.69 16.39
N VAL A 77 13.24 -0.06 17.55
CA VAL A 77 12.33 -0.58 18.56
C VAL A 77 10.91 -0.71 18.00
N LEU A 78 10.39 0.30 17.29
CA LEU A 78 9.07 0.23 16.69
C LEU A 78 8.97 -0.93 15.68
N LEU A 79 9.95 -1.10 14.80
CA LEU A 79 9.98 -2.19 13.81
C LEU A 79 10.04 -3.57 14.51
N ALA A 80 10.86 -3.70 15.55
CA ALA A 80 10.93 -4.91 16.37
C ALA A 80 9.60 -5.18 17.08
N MET A 81 8.95 -4.14 17.63
CA MET A 81 7.63 -4.26 18.26
C MET A 81 6.56 -4.73 17.28
N ILE A 82 6.51 -4.19 16.04
CA ILE A 82 5.55 -4.65 15.03
C ILE A 82 5.75 -6.15 14.77
N GLN A 83 6.98 -6.60 14.55
CA GLN A 83 7.28 -8.01 14.27
C GLN A 83 6.96 -8.92 15.45
N THR A 84 7.40 -8.56 16.66
CA THR A 84 7.20 -9.37 17.87
C THR A 84 5.74 -9.41 18.29
N CYS A 85 5.01 -8.29 18.24
CA CYS A 85 3.59 -8.25 18.58
C CYS A 85 2.76 -9.11 17.62
N TYR A 86 3.02 -9.05 16.30
CA TYR A 86 2.32 -9.92 15.36
C TYR A 86 2.62 -11.40 15.62
N GLN A 87 3.84 -11.77 15.96
CA GLN A 87 4.21 -13.16 16.28
C GLN A 87 3.61 -13.62 17.61
N LEU A 88 3.57 -12.75 18.62
CA LEU A 88 3.09 -13.06 19.97
C LEU A 88 1.55 -13.18 20.00
N PHE A 89 0.84 -12.19 19.44
CA PHE A 89 -0.63 -12.17 19.48
C PHE A 89 -1.27 -13.03 18.39
N TYR A 90 -0.55 -13.23 17.26
CA TYR A 90 -1.06 -13.92 16.08
C TYR A 90 -0.03 -14.92 15.54
N SER A 91 0.15 -16.04 16.24
CA SER A 91 1.12 -17.09 15.87
C SER A 91 0.93 -17.63 14.43
N ARG A 92 -0.27 -17.46 13.87
CA ARG A 92 -0.64 -17.87 12.51
C ARG A 92 -0.59 -16.75 11.48
N SER A 93 -0.10 -15.57 11.84
CA SER A 93 0.04 -14.46 10.91
C SER A 93 1.12 -14.72 9.84
N SER A 94 1.02 -14.03 8.72
CA SER A 94 2.02 -14.13 7.66
C SER A 94 3.26 -13.30 8.01
N ARG A 95 4.35 -13.95 8.38
CA ARG A 95 5.64 -13.28 8.61
C ARG A 95 6.17 -12.56 7.38
N LEU A 96 5.98 -13.12 6.18
CA LEU A 96 6.38 -12.46 4.93
C LEU A 96 5.69 -11.10 4.77
N LEU A 97 4.38 -11.03 5.05
CA LEU A 97 3.62 -9.80 4.94
C LEU A 97 4.08 -8.75 5.97
N THR A 98 4.36 -9.20 7.21
CA THR A 98 4.89 -8.32 8.27
C THR A 98 6.29 -7.82 7.92
N ASN A 99 7.17 -8.67 7.39
CA ASN A 99 8.51 -8.29 6.95
C ASN A 99 8.45 -7.25 5.82
N ASN A 100 7.60 -7.46 4.80
CA ASN A 100 7.45 -6.51 3.71
C ASN A 100 6.90 -5.15 4.20
N LEU A 101 5.94 -5.16 5.12
CA LEU A 101 5.44 -3.94 5.76
C LEU A 101 6.59 -3.20 6.49
N CYS A 102 7.37 -3.92 7.29
CA CYS A 102 8.51 -3.34 8.02
C CYS A 102 9.60 -2.83 7.05
N MET A 103 9.89 -3.54 5.96
CA MET A 103 10.88 -3.09 4.96
C MET A 103 10.44 -1.78 4.30
N LEU A 104 9.17 -1.70 3.86
CA LEU A 104 8.65 -0.47 3.25
C LEU A 104 8.65 0.70 4.23
N LEU A 105 8.29 0.47 5.51
CA LEU A 105 8.41 1.48 6.56
C LEU A 105 9.86 1.91 6.78
N THR A 106 10.81 0.97 6.79
CA THR A 106 12.24 1.25 6.95
C THR A 106 12.75 2.17 5.85
N ILE A 107 12.42 1.88 4.58
CA ILE A 107 12.80 2.74 3.45
C ILE A 107 12.16 4.13 3.60
N GLY A 108 10.86 4.17 3.98
CA GLY A 108 10.19 5.43 4.26
C GLY A 108 10.87 6.23 5.37
N PHE A 109 11.21 5.61 6.48
CA PHE A 109 11.89 6.26 7.61
C PHE A 109 13.28 6.78 7.23
N ILE A 110 14.08 6.01 6.50
CA ILE A 110 15.40 6.44 6.01
C ILE A 110 15.25 7.69 5.14
N MET A 111 14.41 7.62 4.13
CA MET A 111 14.25 8.71 3.17
C MET A 111 13.62 9.96 3.80
N LEU A 112 12.62 9.79 4.66
CA LEU A 112 12.01 10.93 5.34
C LEU A 112 12.96 11.59 6.33
N THR A 113 13.77 10.82 7.06
CA THR A 113 14.82 11.38 7.95
C THR A 113 15.83 12.18 7.15
N ARG A 114 16.20 11.71 5.95
CA ARG A 114 17.08 12.39 5.01
C ARG A 114 16.47 13.68 4.45
N LEU A 115 15.19 13.67 4.08
CA LEU A 115 14.51 14.77 3.39
C LEU A 115 13.98 15.84 4.36
N SER A 116 13.35 15.41 5.46
CA SER A 116 12.70 16.28 6.45
C SER A 116 12.57 15.56 7.78
N PHE A 117 13.42 15.91 8.74
CA PHE A 117 13.39 15.31 10.08
C PHE A 117 12.04 15.51 10.79
N ASP A 118 11.42 16.68 10.62
CA ASP A 118 10.09 16.96 11.19
C ASP A 118 9.00 16.04 10.61
N SER A 119 9.04 15.80 9.30
CA SER A 119 8.13 14.86 8.63
C SER A 119 8.39 13.42 9.10
N ALA A 120 9.66 13.02 9.23
CA ALA A 120 10.04 11.70 9.75
C ALA A 120 9.54 11.48 11.18
N ARG A 121 9.68 12.48 12.05
CA ARG A 121 9.21 12.44 13.44
C ARG A 121 7.68 12.30 13.52
N LYS A 122 6.94 13.09 12.74
CA LYS A 122 5.48 12.97 12.66
C LYS A 122 5.05 11.60 12.14
N GLN A 123 5.70 11.11 11.08
CA GLN A 123 5.45 9.79 10.50
C GLN A 123 5.69 8.67 11.52
N TYR A 124 6.75 8.75 12.33
CA TYR A 124 7.04 7.80 13.40
C TYR A 124 5.90 7.72 14.43
N PHE A 125 5.41 8.84 14.92
CA PHE A 125 4.29 8.85 15.88
C PHE A 125 3.01 8.28 15.26
N ILE A 126 2.74 8.59 13.99
CA ILE A 126 1.58 8.03 13.28
C ILE A 126 1.75 6.51 13.11
N ALA A 127 2.95 6.04 12.78
CA ALA A 127 3.24 4.61 12.67
C ALA A 127 3.03 3.87 13.99
N LEU A 128 3.42 4.48 15.12
CA LEU A 128 3.21 3.92 16.47
C LEU A 128 1.70 3.79 16.79
N VAL A 129 0.92 4.82 16.52
CA VAL A 129 -0.54 4.78 16.68
C VAL A 129 -1.16 3.75 15.72
N SER A 130 -0.69 3.72 14.47
CA SER A 130 -1.17 2.79 13.44
C SER A 130 -0.90 1.33 13.81
N MET A 131 0.21 1.04 14.49
CA MET A 131 0.51 -0.30 14.99
C MET A 131 -0.58 -0.78 15.96
N ILE A 132 -1.06 0.07 16.87
CA ILE A 132 -2.12 -0.29 17.82
C ILE A 132 -3.39 -0.69 17.06
N PHE A 133 -3.83 0.15 16.11
CA PHE A 133 -5.00 -0.17 15.28
C PHE A 133 -4.80 -1.44 14.46
N SER A 134 -3.60 -1.64 13.91
CA SER A 134 -3.29 -2.83 13.10
C SER A 134 -3.34 -4.14 13.90
N LEU A 135 -3.09 -4.09 15.20
CA LEU A 135 -3.21 -5.26 16.09
C LEU A 135 -4.66 -5.57 16.49
N ILE A 136 -5.57 -4.59 16.47
CA ILE A 136 -6.97 -4.79 16.81
C ILE A 136 -7.77 -5.42 15.66
N ILE A 137 -7.49 -5.00 14.43
CA ILE A 137 -8.27 -5.36 13.23
C ILE A 137 -8.36 -6.88 12.98
N PRO A 138 -7.29 -7.70 13.08
CA PRO A 138 -7.40 -9.15 12.85
C PRO A 138 -8.37 -9.84 13.80
N VAL A 139 -8.49 -9.38 15.06
CA VAL A 139 -9.47 -9.89 16.03
C VAL A 139 -10.90 -9.61 15.54
N LEU A 140 -11.13 -8.38 15.05
CA LEU A 140 -12.45 -7.98 14.54
C LEU A 140 -12.85 -8.83 13.34
N ILE A 141 -11.94 -9.06 12.39
CA ILE A 141 -12.20 -9.87 11.20
C ILE A 141 -12.57 -11.32 11.57
N ASN A 142 -11.85 -11.91 12.53
CA ASN A 142 -12.06 -13.30 12.93
C ASN A 142 -13.31 -13.52 13.77
N ARG A 143 -13.76 -12.52 14.55
CA ARG A 143 -14.91 -12.66 15.46
C ARG A 143 -16.25 -12.21 14.87
N VAL A 144 -16.22 -11.38 13.83
CA VAL A 144 -17.41 -10.64 13.39
C VAL A 144 -17.93 -11.11 12.03
N GLY A 145 -18.56 -12.28 11.97
CA GLY A 145 -19.39 -12.67 10.81
C GLY A 145 -20.52 -11.67 10.48
N PHE A 146 -20.73 -10.69 11.35
CA PHE A 146 -21.64 -9.56 11.24
C PHE A 146 -21.16 -8.48 10.26
N VAL A 147 -19.82 -8.28 10.06
CA VAL A 147 -19.25 -7.26 9.16
C VAL A 147 -19.85 -7.32 7.75
N ARG A 148 -20.12 -8.54 7.26
CA ARG A 148 -20.74 -8.76 5.94
C ARG A 148 -22.18 -8.23 5.82
N LYS A 149 -22.87 -7.99 6.95
CA LYS A 149 -24.24 -7.46 6.97
C LYS A 149 -24.28 -5.94 6.99
N LEU A 150 -23.16 -5.28 7.31
CA LEU A 150 -23.05 -3.83 7.47
C LEU A 150 -22.71 -3.09 6.17
N TYR A 151 -22.79 -3.73 5.01
CA TYR A 151 -22.37 -3.13 3.75
C TYR A 151 -23.06 -1.80 3.42
N TRP A 152 -24.34 -1.64 3.73
CA TRP A 152 -25.04 -0.37 3.58
C TRP A 152 -24.52 0.71 4.54
N LEU A 153 -24.18 0.35 5.77
CA LEU A 153 -23.57 1.26 6.72
C LEU A 153 -22.22 1.77 6.17
N PHE A 154 -21.41 0.88 5.62
CA PHE A 154 -20.12 1.24 5.02
C PHE A 154 -20.29 2.20 3.82
N ALA A 155 -21.30 1.98 2.97
CA ALA A 155 -21.62 2.86 1.87
C ALA A 155 -22.03 4.26 2.36
N ILE A 156 -22.96 4.31 3.32
CA ILE A 156 -23.50 5.58 3.86
C ILE A 156 -22.40 6.37 4.57
N VAL A 157 -21.64 5.72 5.46
CA VAL A 157 -20.52 6.36 6.19
C VAL A 157 -19.47 6.85 5.20
N GLY A 158 -19.14 6.06 4.16
CA GLY A 158 -18.21 6.45 3.12
C GLY A 158 -18.66 7.71 2.36
N ILE A 159 -19.89 7.72 1.87
CA ILE A 159 -20.47 8.86 1.16
C ILE A 159 -20.49 10.11 2.06
N LEU A 160 -20.97 9.98 3.30
CA LEU A 160 -21.02 11.11 4.24
C LEU A 160 -19.64 11.68 4.55
N ALA A 161 -18.64 10.82 4.78
CA ALA A 161 -17.27 11.24 5.04
C ALA A 161 -16.67 12.01 3.85
N LEU A 162 -16.90 11.53 2.61
CA LEU A 162 -16.45 12.23 1.41
C LEU A 162 -17.18 13.56 1.21
N LEU A 163 -18.50 13.61 1.45
CA LEU A 163 -19.28 14.85 1.33
C LEU A 163 -18.82 15.92 2.34
N VAL A 164 -18.57 15.52 3.59
CA VAL A 164 -18.06 16.45 4.63
C VAL A 164 -16.75 17.09 4.16
N VAL A 165 -15.83 16.33 3.59
CA VAL A 165 -14.57 16.89 3.09
C VAL A 165 -14.77 17.78 1.87
N THR A 166 -15.66 17.41 0.95
CA THR A 166 -15.96 18.23 -0.23
C THR A 166 -16.51 19.60 0.16
N ILE A 167 -17.34 19.67 1.23
CA ILE A 167 -17.97 20.90 1.70
C ILE A 167 -17.03 21.69 2.61
N ALA A 168 -16.48 21.06 3.66
CA ALA A 168 -15.76 21.71 4.76
C ALA A 168 -14.23 21.48 4.71
N GLY A 169 -13.72 20.78 3.70
CA GLY A 169 -12.30 20.42 3.60
C GLY A 169 -11.40 21.61 3.25
N ASN A 170 -10.16 21.51 3.72
CA ASN A 170 -9.10 22.45 3.38
C ASN A 170 -8.60 22.19 1.95
N THR A 171 -8.36 23.27 1.22
CA THR A 171 -7.80 23.19 -0.13
C THR A 171 -6.29 22.98 -0.03
N SER A 172 -5.81 21.83 -0.50
CA SER A 172 -4.40 21.51 -0.61
C SER A 172 -4.07 21.25 -2.09
N TYR A 173 -3.13 22.02 -2.64
CA TYR A 173 -2.74 21.93 -4.06
C TYR A 173 -3.93 21.98 -5.05
N GLY A 174 -4.95 22.78 -4.72
CA GLY A 174 -6.14 22.97 -5.55
C GLY A 174 -7.23 21.90 -5.41
N ALA A 175 -7.05 20.89 -4.57
CA ALA A 175 -8.05 19.88 -4.24
C ALA A 175 -8.51 19.99 -2.77
N LYS A 176 -9.80 19.76 -2.52
CA LYS A 176 -10.36 19.68 -1.17
C LYS A 176 -10.32 18.24 -0.70
N ILE A 177 -9.22 17.83 -0.07
CA ILE A 177 -8.96 16.42 0.25
C ILE A 177 -8.79 16.14 1.74
N SER A 178 -8.57 17.15 2.57
CA SER A 178 -8.26 16.97 3.98
C SER A 178 -9.08 17.86 4.90
N LEU A 179 -9.28 17.39 6.13
CA LEU A 179 -9.82 18.13 7.25
C LEU A 179 -8.70 18.35 8.27
N SER A 180 -8.51 19.58 8.73
CA SER A 180 -7.61 19.87 9.84
C SER A 180 -8.39 19.84 11.15
N ILE A 181 -8.10 18.86 12.00
CA ILE A 181 -8.70 18.71 13.33
C ILE A 181 -7.58 18.78 14.35
N ALA A 182 -7.60 19.77 15.22
CA ALA A 182 -6.58 20.00 16.26
C ALA A 182 -5.13 20.01 15.71
N GLY A 183 -4.91 20.57 14.52
CA GLY A 183 -3.60 20.66 13.88
C GLY A 183 -3.15 19.37 13.15
N ILE A 184 -3.97 18.32 13.16
CA ILE A 184 -3.71 17.08 12.41
C ILE A 184 -4.53 17.11 11.13
N SER A 185 -3.87 16.94 9.98
CA SER A 185 -4.54 16.82 8.68
C SER A 185 -4.97 15.37 8.46
N ILE A 186 -6.28 15.15 8.37
CA ILE A 186 -6.89 13.85 8.11
C ILE A 186 -7.51 13.88 6.72
N GLN A 187 -7.18 12.86 5.91
CA GLN A 187 -7.74 12.65 4.57
C GLN A 187 -8.72 11.46 4.63
N PRO A 188 -10.03 11.69 4.74
CA PRO A 188 -11.02 10.62 4.88
C PRO A 188 -11.09 9.66 3.70
N SER A 189 -10.80 10.08 2.47
CA SER A 189 -10.79 9.19 1.30
C SER A 189 -9.83 8.00 1.48
N GLU A 190 -8.76 8.14 2.27
CA GLU A 190 -7.83 7.05 2.59
C GLU A 190 -8.52 5.91 3.36
N PHE A 191 -9.40 6.23 4.31
CA PHE A 191 -10.16 5.25 5.10
C PHE A 191 -11.38 4.74 4.33
N VAL A 192 -12.02 5.63 3.57
CA VAL A 192 -13.21 5.28 2.78
C VAL A 192 -12.87 4.23 1.70
N LYS A 193 -11.64 4.17 1.19
CA LYS A 193 -11.20 3.09 0.29
C LYS A 193 -11.46 1.69 0.90
N ILE A 194 -11.17 1.53 2.18
CA ILE A 194 -11.39 0.26 2.89
C ILE A 194 -12.89 -0.02 3.03
N LEU A 195 -13.66 0.97 3.50
CA LEU A 195 -15.12 0.85 3.64
C LEU A 195 -15.79 0.54 2.31
N PHE A 196 -15.35 1.18 1.23
CA PHE A 196 -15.84 0.97 -0.12
C PHE A 196 -15.64 -0.48 -0.59
N VAL A 197 -14.46 -1.07 -0.33
CA VAL A 197 -14.19 -2.48 -0.64
C VAL A 197 -15.15 -3.40 0.12
N PHE A 198 -15.39 -3.14 1.42
CA PHE A 198 -16.36 -3.90 2.21
C PHE A 198 -17.79 -3.74 1.72
N PHE A 199 -18.17 -2.54 1.29
CA PHE A 199 -19.47 -2.27 0.68
C PHE A 199 -19.66 -3.08 -0.60
N VAL A 200 -18.74 -2.96 -1.56
CA VAL A 200 -18.82 -3.66 -2.86
C VAL A 200 -18.83 -5.18 -2.67
N ALA A 201 -17.94 -5.68 -1.78
CA ALA A 201 -17.90 -7.10 -1.44
C ALA A 201 -19.23 -7.58 -0.82
N GLY A 202 -19.83 -6.79 0.09
CA GLY A 202 -21.10 -7.10 0.75
C GLY A 202 -22.29 -7.12 -0.21
N MET A 203 -22.26 -6.29 -1.24
CA MET A 203 -23.30 -6.29 -2.28
C MET A 203 -23.17 -7.49 -3.23
N LEU A 204 -21.94 -7.80 -3.67
CA LEU A 204 -21.71 -8.73 -4.79
C LEU A 204 -21.43 -10.19 -4.36
N TYR A 205 -21.28 -10.51 -3.06
CA TYR A 205 -20.88 -11.85 -2.64
C TYR A 205 -21.98 -12.90 -2.75
N LYS A 206 -23.25 -12.51 -2.65
CA LYS A 206 -24.40 -13.42 -2.73
C LYS A 206 -25.07 -13.42 -4.10
N ASN A 207 -25.38 -12.23 -4.59
CA ASN A 207 -26.19 -12.03 -5.78
C ASN A 207 -25.44 -11.14 -6.75
N THR A 208 -25.39 -11.56 -8.01
CA THR A 208 -24.82 -10.81 -9.13
C THR A 208 -25.85 -10.61 -10.24
N ASP A 209 -27.15 -10.57 -9.86
CA ASP A 209 -28.25 -10.25 -10.77
C ASP A 209 -28.14 -8.79 -11.25
N PHE A 210 -28.75 -8.49 -12.38
CA PHE A 210 -28.67 -7.18 -13.03
C PHE A 210 -29.08 -6.04 -12.08
N LYS A 211 -30.13 -6.24 -11.27
CA LYS A 211 -30.61 -5.23 -10.32
C LYS A 211 -29.55 -4.92 -9.26
N THR A 212 -28.94 -5.94 -8.65
CA THR A 212 -27.88 -5.78 -7.65
C THR A 212 -26.66 -5.09 -8.24
N VAL A 213 -26.24 -5.49 -9.45
CA VAL A 213 -25.14 -4.84 -10.16
C VAL A 213 -25.44 -3.36 -10.42
N CYS A 214 -26.65 -3.02 -10.93
CA CYS A 214 -27.04 -1.62 -11.17
C CYS A 214 -27.01 -0.78 -9.88
N ILE A 215 -27.57 -1.27 -8.78
CA ILE A 215 -27.59 -0.56 -7.49
C ILE A 215 -26.16 -0.35 -7.01
N THR A 216 -25.32 -1.39 -7.04
CA THR A 216 -23.92 -1.31 -6.62
C THR A 216 -23.13 -0.30 -7.49
N THR A 217 -23.37 -0.31 -8.82
CA THR A 217 -22.76 0.62 -9.75
C THR A 217 -23.14 2.07 -9.45
N ILE A 218 -24.42 2.34 -9.20
CA ILE A 218 -24.90 3.70 -8.88
C ILE A 218 -24.25 4.19 -7.60
N VAL A 219 -24.24 3.41 -6.53
CA VAL A 219 -23.63 3.81 -5.25
C VAL A 219 -22.11 3.95 -5.38
N ALA A 220 -21.43 3.08 -6.13
CA ALA A 220 -20.01 3.22 -6.42
C ALA A 220 -19.72 4.49 -7.24
N ALA A 221 -20.56 4.77 -8.26
CA ALA A 221 -20.43 6.00 -9.06
C ALA A 221 -20.60 7.26 -8.21
N VAL A 222 -21.51 7.27 -7.22
CA VAL A 222 -21.66 8.40 -6.28
C VAL A 222 -20.35 8.67 -5.53
N HIS A 223 -19.67 7.64 -5.00
CA HIS A 223 -18.35 7.81 -4.35
C HIS A 223 -17.33 8.44 -5.31
N VAL A 224 -17.24 7.91 -6.54
CA VAL A 224 -16.30 8.41 -7.56
C VAL A 224 -16.62 9.86 -7.94
N LEU A 225 -17.91 10.20 -8.14
CA LEU A 225 -18.33 11.56 -8.52
C LEU A 225 -18.05 12.58 -7.43
N ILE A 226 -18.21 12.24 -6.14
CA ILE A 226 -17.85 13.10 -5.03
C ILE A 226 -16.34 13.38 -5.03
N LEU A 227 -15.50 12.35 -5.26
CA LEU A 227 -14.06 12.51 -5.36
C LEU A 227 -13.66 13.38 -6.56
N VAL A 228 -14.32 13.22 -7.70
CA VAL A 228 -14.12 14.09 -8.87
C VAL A 228 -14.51 15.54 -8.56
N ALA A 229 -15.63 15.75 -7.86
CA ALA A 229 -16.09 17.09 -7.45
C ALA A 229 -15.11 17.76 -6.46
N SER A 230 -14.50 16.99 -5.57
CA SER A 230 -13.43 17.48 -4.66
C SER A 230 -12.06 17.63 -5.33
N ARG A 231 -11.96 17.30 -6.62
CA ARG A 231 -10.73 17.29 -7.44
C ARG A 231 -9.68 16.26 -7.01
N ASP A 232 -10.08 15.23 -6.26
CA ASP A 232 -9.24 14.07 -5.93
C ASP A 232 -9.34 13.02 -7.04
N LEU A 233 -8.68 13.29 -8.16
CA LEU A 233 -8.72 12.40 -9.33
C LEU A 233 -7.95 11.10 -9.10
N GLY A 234 -6.88 11.14 -8.31
CA GLY A 234 -6.12 9.95 -7.94
C GLY A 234 -6.97 8.98 -7.13
N GLY A 235 -7.65 9.50 -6.09
CA GLY A 235 -8.61 8.73 -5.32
C GLY A 235 -9.76 8.20 -6.20
N ALA A 236 -10.35 9.05 -7.04
CA ALA A 236 -11.44 8.64 -7.95
C ALA A 236 -11.04 7.47 -8.86
N LEU A 237 -9.83 7.49 -9.42
CA LEU A 237 -9.29 6.40 -10.25
C LEU A 237 -9.10 5.11 -9.44
N ILE A 238 -8.61 5.18 -8.20
CA ILE A 238 -8.45 4.02 -7.33
C ILE A 238 -9.81 3.37 -7.05
N PHE A 239 -10.83 4.16 -6.69
CA PHE A 239 -12.18 3.65 -6.45
C PHE A 239 -12.79 3.02 -7.70
N PHE A 240 -12.66 3.70 -8.84
CA PHE A 240 -13.19 3.24 -10.11
C PHE A 240 -12.57 1.90 -10.54
N VAL A 241 -11.24 1.80 -10.57
CA VAL A 241 -10.55 0.56 -10.97
C VAL A 241 -10.82 -0.56 -9.99
N THR A 242 -10.84 -0.28 -8.69
CA THR A 242 -11.18 -1.27 -7.66
C THR A 242 -12.58 -1.82 -7.88
N TYR A 243 -13.56 -0.96 -8.14
CA TYR A 243 -14.92 -1.37 -8.45
C TYR A 243 -14.97 -2.29 -9.68
N LEU A 244 -14.33 -1.89 -10.79
CA LEU A 244 -14.34 -2.68 -12.04
C LEU A 244 -13.73 -4.06 -11.85
N VAL A 245 -12.60 -4.16 -11.16
CA VAL A 245 -11.93 -5.45 -10.88
C VAL A 245 -12.81 -6.32 -10.01
N MET A 246 -13.38 -5.78 -8.92
CA MET A 246 -14.28 -6.52 -8.05
C MET A 246 -15.55 -6.98 -8.76
N LEU A 247 -16.15 -6.12 -9.59
CA LEU A 247 -17.34 -6.44 -10.38
C LEU A 247 -17.05 -7.57 -11.37
N TYR A 248 -15.91 -7.50 -12.09
CA TYR A 248 -15.50 -8.54 -13.02
C TYR A 248 -15.30 -9.89 -12.34
N VAL A 249 -14.59 -9.91 -11.22
CA VAL A 249 -14.31 -11.17 -10.49
C VAL A 249 -15.58 -11.74 -9.85
N ALA A 250 -16.50 -10.90 -9.39
CA ALA A 250 -17.78 -11.34 -8.82
C ALA A 250 -18.72 -11.90 -9.89
N THR A 251 -18.85 -11.22 -11.04
CA THR A 251 -19.82 -11.57 -12.09
C THR A 251 -19.26 -12.55 -13.12
N ARG A 252 -17.93 -12.58 -13.31
CA ARG A 252 -17.21 -13.29 -14.39
C ARG A 252 -17.68 -12.90 -15.81
N LYS A 253 -18.31 -11.74 -15.95
CA LYS A 253 -18.83 -11.24 -17.24
C LYS A 253 -17.92 -10.12 -17.75
N LEU A 254 -17.17 -10.40 -18.82
CA LEU A 254 -16.25 -9.44 -19.45
C LEU A 254 -16.97 -8.19 -19.96
N PHE A 255 -18.25 -8.33 -20.32
CA PHE A 255 -19.07 -7.22 -20.81
C PHE A 255 -19.18 -6.06 -19.81
N TYR A 256 -19.37 -6.37 -18.51
CA TYR A 256 -19.40 -5.32 -17.47
C TYR A 256 -18.06 -4.60 -17.32
N PHE A 257 -16.97 -5.34 -17.41
CA PHE A 257 -15.62 -4.77 -17.34
C PHE A 257 -15.33 -3.86 -18.56
N ALA A 258 -15.57 -4.36 -19.77
CA ALA A 258 -15.37 -3.60 -20.99
C ALA A 258 -16.27 -2.37 -21.07
N GLY A 259 -17.56 -2.49 -20.71
CA GLY A 259 -18.49 -1.38 -20.63
C GLY A 259 -18.05 -0.33 -19.60
N GLY A 260 -17.58 -0.76 -18.44
CA GLY A 260 -17.03 0.13 -17.43
C GLY A 260 -15.78 0.87 -17.92
N LEU A 261 -14.84 0.18 -18.59
CA LEU A 261 -13.67 0.82 -19.20
C LEU A 261 -14.08 1.86 -20.24
N LEU A 262 -15.03 1.56 -21.09
CA LEU A 262 -15.54 2.52 -22.09
C LEU A 262 -16.09 3.77 -21.41
N VAL A 263 -16.93 3.62 -20.38
CA VAL A 263 -17.45 4.73 -19.59
C VAL A 263 -16.31 5.53 -18.94
N GLY A 264 -15.29 4.85 -18.40
CA GLY A 264 -14.10 5.48 -17.85
C GLY A 264 -13.31 6.30 -18.86
N CYS A 265 -13.13 5.80 -20.08
CA CYS A 265 -12.49 6.54 -21.18
C CYS A 265 -13.30 7.79 -21.55
N ILE A 266 -14.61 7.68 -21.68
CA ILE A 266 -15.50 8.82 -21.96
C ILE A 266 -15.41 9.85 -20.82
N ALA A 267 -15.44 9.40 -19.57
CA ALA A 267 -15.31 10.27 -18.39
C ALA A 267 -13.95 10.98 -18.34
N ALA A 268 -12.85 10.30 -18.71
CA ALA A 268 -11.52 10.90 -18.79
C ALA A 268 -11.43 12.02 -19.84
N VAL A 269 -12.02 11.80 -21.04
CA VAL A 269 -12.09 12.81 -22.10
C VAL A 269 -12.95 14.00 -21.64
N ALA A 270 -14.09 13.73 -21.01
CA ALA A 270 -14.94 14.78 -20.45
C ALA A 270 -14.21 15.57 -19.34
N ALA A 271 -13.48 14.90 -18.45
CA ALA A 271 -12.70 15.54 -17.40
C ALA A 271 -11.59 16.45 -17.97
N TYR A 272 -10.92 16.04 -19.04
CA TYR A 272 -9.96 16.88 -19.75
C TYR A 272 -10.59 18.16 -20.31
N GLY A 273 -11.82 18.08 -20.87
CA GLY A 273 -12.55 19.24 -21.36
C GLY A 273 -13.05 20.18 -20.25
N LEU A 274 -13.51 19.62 -19.13
CA LEU A 274 -14.21 20.37 -18.09
C LEU A 274 -13.26 20.97 -17.02
N PHE A 275 -12.16 20.28 -16.69
CA PHE A 275 -11.32 20.63 -15.55
C PHE A 275 -9.94 21.17 -15.96
N SER A 276 -9.63 22.42 -15.65
CA SER A 276 -8.35 23.05 -15.94
C SER A 276 -7.16 22.31 -15.33
N HIS A 277 -7.29 21.85 -14.08
CA HIS A 277 -6.23 21.10 -13.38
C HIS A 277 -5.92 19.74 -14.03
N VAL A 278 -6.88 19.11 -14.74
CA VAL A 278 -6.63 17.90 -15.54
C VAL A 278 -5.80 18.26 -16.77
N ARG A 279 -6.17 19.35 -17.46
CA ARG A 279 -5.41 19.83 -18.63
C ARG A 279 -3.97 20.15 -18.28
N VAL A 280 -3.74 20.86 -17.18
CA VAL A 280 -2.41 21.20 -16.65
C VAL A 280 -1.56 19.93 -16.48
N ARG A 281 -2.10 18.91 -15.80
CA ARG A 281 -1.39 17.65 -15.60
C ARG A 281 -1.12 16.89 -16.90
N VAL A 282 -2.04 16.90 -17.86
CA VAL A 282 -1.85 16.25 -19.16
C VAL A 282 -0.81 17.00 -20.00
N VAL A 283 -0.80 18.35 -19.98
CA VAL A 283 0.22 19.17 -20.66
C VAL A 283 1.61 18.88 -20.06
N ALA A 284 1.74 18.94 -18.75
CA ALA A 284 2.99 18.64 -18.05
C ALA A 284 3.47 17.19 -18.28
N TRP A 285 2.54 16.24 -18.42
CA TRP A 285 2.87 14.86 -18.76
C TRP A 285 3.32 14.69 -20.21
N ARG A 286 2.64 15.35 -21.16
CA ARG A 286 2.91 15.17 -22.61
C ARG A 286 4.27 15.75 -22.99
N ASP A 287 4.53 16.99 -22.61
CA ASP A 287 5.80 17.66 -22.88
C ASP A 287 6.22 18.56 -21.71
N PRO A 288 6.81 17.95 -20.65
CA PRO A 288 7.19 18.69 -19.46
C PRO A 288 8.30 19.69 -19.70
N LEU A 289 9.18 19.48 -20.71
CA LEU A 289 10.30 20.37 -20.99
C LEU A 289 9.84 21.70 -21.60
N SER A 290 8.78 21.69 -22.41
CA SER A 290 8.22 22.92 -22.99
C SER A 290 7.57 23.85 -21.96
N VAL A 291 7.20 23.31 -20.79
CA VAL A 291 6.54 24.03 -19.68
C VAL A 291 7.33 23.91 -18.36
N ILE A 292 8.67 23.77 -18.47
CA ILE A 292 9.55 23.49 -17.32
C ILE A 292 9.53 24.61 -16.28
N ASP A 293 9.34 25.86 -16.70
CA ASP A 293 9.33 27.00 -15.78
C ASP A 293 8.03 27.09 -14.92
N ASN A 294 7.03 26.27 -15.22
CA ASN A 294 5.70 26.28 -14.59
C ASN A 294 5.25 24.87 -14.25
N GLU A 295 4.26 24.36 -14.97
CA GLU A 295 3.54 23.10 -14.67
C GLU A 295 4.42 21.83 -14.82
N GLY A 296 5.44 21.91 -15.70
CA GLY A 296 6.38 20.82 -15.98
C GLY A 296 7.51 20.67 -14.98
N TYR A 297 7.77 21.71 -14.16
CA TYR A 297 8.94 21.77 -13.27
C TYR A 297 9.11 20.51 -12.40
N GLN A 298 8.05 20.13 -11.71
CA GLN A 298 8.07 19.01 -10.77
C GLN A 298 8.39 17.67 -11.48
N ILE A 299 7.82 17.43 -12.66
CA ILE A 299 8.06 16.21 -13.45
C ILE A 299 9.47 16.24 -14.04
N CYS A 300 9.95 17.40 -14.54
CA CYS A 300 11.32 17.54 -15.05
C CYS A 300 12.35 17.25 -13.96
N GLN A 301 12.20 17.84 -12.78
CA GLN A 301 13.09 17.58 -11.65
C GLN A 301 13.07 16.11 -11.22
N SER A 302 11.90 15.49 -11.25
CA SER A 302 11.76 14.04 -10.99
C SER A 302 12.55 13.20 -11.99
N LEU A 303 12.43 13.49 -13.29
CA LEU A 303 13.15 12.76 -14.33
C LEU A 303 14.65 13.00 -14.27
N PHE A 304 15.09 14.23 -13.95
CA PHE A 304 16.50 14.55 -13.76
C PHE A 304 17.07 13.79 -12.56
N ALA A 305 16.36 13.74 -11.44
CA ALA A 305 16.75 12.98 -10.27
C ALA A 305 16.94 11.49 -10.58
N ILE A 306 15.94 10.86 -11.24
CA ILE A 306 16.03 9.46 -11.66
C ILE A 306 17.20 9.25 -12.62
N GLY A 307 17.40 10.15 -13.58
CA GLY A 307 18.50 10.07 -14.55
C GLY A 307 19.88 10.25 -13.89
N THR A 308 20.01 11.18 -12.95
CA THR A 308 21.25 11.44 -12.20
C THR A 308 21.66 10.24 -11.35
N GLY A 309 20.70 9.57 -10.71
CA GLY A 309 20.96 8.39 -9.89
C GLY A 309 21.54 7.20 -10.68
N GLY A 310 21.21 7.07 -11.97
CA GLY A 310 21.66 5.93 -12.77
C GLY A 310 21.30 4.59 -12.12
N TRP A 311 22.16 3.58 -12.30
CA TRP A 311 21.90 2.24 -11.74
C TRP A 311 22.23 2.11 -10.25
N PHE A 312 23.27 2.78 -9.77
CA PHE A 312 23.82 2.59 -8.44
C PHE A 312 23.56 3.76 -7.48
N GLY A 313 22.91 4.82 -7.93
CA GLY A 313 22.64 5.99 -7.14
C GLY A 313 23.86 6.91 -6.94
N THR A 314 23.60 8.10 -6.48
CA THR A 314 24.66 9.05 -6.10
C THR A 314 25.24 8.75 -4.71
N GLY A 315 24.51 8.05 -3.88
CA GLY A 315 24.77 7.82 -2.45
C GLY A 315 23.86 8.68 -1.57
N LEU A 316 23.53 8.18 -0.40
CA LEU A 316 22.69 8.89 0.57
C LEU A 316 23.33 10.22 0.96
N TYR A 317 22.60 11.32 0.91
CA TYR A 317 23.06 12.71 1.05
C TYR A 317 23.97 13.25 -0.07
N GLN A 318 24.20 12.50 -1.16
CA GLN A 318 25.00 12.99 -2.30
C GLN A 318 24.11 13.50 -3.45
N GLY A 319 22.80 13.23 -3.41
CA GLY A 319 21.81 13.77 -4.34
C GLY A 319 21.30 15.15 -3.91
N SER A 320 20.43 15.71 -4.75
CA SER A 320 19.74 16.97 -4.51
C SER A 320 18.21 16.83 -4.63
N PRO A 321 17.57 15.82 -4.01
CA PRO A 321 16.15 15.55 -4.17
C PRO A 321 15.27 16.70 -3.70
N ASN A 322 15.73 17.56 -2.81
CA ASN A 322 15.02 18.75 -2.33
C ASN A 322 14.70 19.77 -3.43
N LYS A 323 15.28 19.64 -4.64
CA LYS A 323 14.88 20.43 -5.82
C LYS A 323 13.51 20.04 -6.34
N ILE A 324 13.01 18.85 -6.02
CA ILE A 324 11.68 18.40 -6.38
C ILE A 324 10.69 18.93 -5.34
N PRO A 325 9.72 19.78 -5.71
CA PRO A 325 8.71 20.25 -4.76
C PRO A 325 7.92 19.09 -4.16
N VAL A 326 7.71 19.11 -2.83
CA VAL A 326 6.93 18.09 -2.08
C VAL A 326 7.47 16.66 -2.28
N VAL A 327 8.77 16.52 -2.40
CA VAL A 327 9.45 15.25 -2.69
C VAL A 327 9.12 14.14 -1.70
N GLU A 328 8.90 14.49 -0.43
CA GLU A 328 8.58 13.55 0.65
C GLU A 328 7.20 12.89 0.52
N GLN A 329 6.31 13.41 -0.32
CA GLN A 329 4.96 12.89 -0.53
C GLN A 329 4.89 12.00 -1.78
N ASP A 330 4.50 12.56 -2.90
CA ASP A 330 4.23 11.83 -4.15
C ASP A 330 5.46 11.59 -5.03
N PHE A 331 6.59 12.28 -4.78
CA PHE A 331 7.83 12.14 -5.54
C PHE A 331 8.98 11.44 -4.78
N ILE A 332 8.70 10.81 -3.64
CA ILE A 332 9.74 10.12 -2.84
C ILE A 332 10.47 9.03 -3.63
N PHE A 333 9.80 8.37 -4.58
CA PHE A 333 10.41 7.37 -5.44
C PHE A 333 11.53 7.96 -6.32
N SER A 334 11.43 9.22 -6.73
CA SER A 334 12.48 9.93 -7.48
C SER A 334 13.68 10.18 -6.62
N ALA A 335 13.50 10.59 -5.35
CA ALA A 335 14.58 10.75 -4.38
C ALA A 335 15.29 9.42 -4.08
N ILE A 336 14.55 8.34 -3.94
CA ILE A 336 15.09 6.98 -3.78
C ILE A 336 15.93 6.60 -5.01
N SER A 337 15.42 6.86 -6.21
CA SER A 337 16.12 6.56 -7.45
C SER A 337 17.40 7.39 -7.62
N GLU A 338 17.40 8.66 -7.20
CA GLU A 338 18.56 9.53 -7.25
C GLU A 338 19.68 9.07 -6.31
N GLU A 339 19.35 8.87 -5.02
CA GLU A 339 20.38 8.60 -4.02
C GLU A 339 20.74 7.12 -3.91
N LEU A 340 19.77 6.20 -4.04
CA LEU A 340 19.98 4.75 -3.88
C LEU A 340 20.05 3.99 -5.22
N GLY A 341 19.68 4.65 -6.33
CA GLY A 341 19.83 4.13 -7.68
C GLY A 341 18.70 3.28 -8.22
N GLY A 342 18.75 3.02 -9.54
CA GLY A 342 17.72 2.29 -10.29
C GLY A 342 17.54 0.84 -9.83
N ILE A 343 18.64 0.16 -9.44
CA ILE A 343 18.54 -1.23 -8.92
C ILE A 343 17.72 -1.25 -7.62
N PHE A 344 18.01 -0.32 -6.70
CA PHE A 344 17.25 -0.22 -5.45
C PHE A 344 15.79 0.13 -5.71
N ALA A 345 15.53 1.07 -6.62
CA ALA A 345 14.18 1.46 -7.02
C ALA A 345 13.39 0.28 -7.64
N ILE A 346 14.02 -0.54 -8.50
CA ILE A 346 13.41 -1.76 -9.05
C ILE A 346 13.12 -2.77 -7.92
N CYS A 347 14.03 -2.98 -7.00
CA CYS A 347 13.81 -3.84 -5.83
C CYS A 347 12.62 -3.36 -4.99
N LEU A 348 12.45 -2.04 -4.81
CA LEU A 348 11.28 -1.47 -4.12
C LEU A 348 9.98 -1.81 -4.85
N ILE A 349 9.93 -1.67 -6.17
CA ILE A 349 8.78 -2.09 -6.98
C ILE A 349 8.51 -3.58 -6.79
N MET A 350 9.54 -4.43 -6.82
CA MET A 350 9.41 -5.87 -6.65
C MET A 350 8.89 -6.26 -5.26
N VAL A 351 9.28 -5.56 -4.20
CA VAL A 351 8.72 -5.75 -2.84
C VAL A 351 7.24 -5.37 -2.81
N CYS A 352 6.85 -4.25 -3.45
CA CYS A 352 5.44 -3.88 -3.58
C CYS A 352 4.64 -4.95 -4.35
N ILE A 353 5.20 -5.50 -5.44
CA ILE A 353 4.60 -6.61 -6.18
C ILE A 353 4.48 -7.87 -5.30
N SER A 354 5.49 -8.17 -4.48
CA SER A 354 5.45 -9.29 -3.53
C SER A 354 4.28 -9.17 -2.55
N CYS A 355 4.00 -7.95 -2.02
CA CYS A 355 2.82 -7.69 -1.20
C CYS A 355 1.53 -7.97 -1.96
N PHE A 356 1.40 -7.45 -3.18
CA PHE A 356 0.22 -7.67 -4.01
C PHE A 356 -0.01 -9.14 -4.33
N LEU A 357 1.04 -9.87 -4.72
CA LEU A 357 0.97 -11.32 -4.97
C LEU A 357 0.53 -12.09 -3.71
N MET A 358 0.97 -11.66 -2.53
CA MET A 358 0.52 -12.24 -1.27
C MET A 358 -0.97 -12.00 -1.05
N PHE A 359 -1.47 -10.79 -1.33
CA PHE A 359 -2.91 -10.47 -1.22
C PHE A 359 -3.75 -11.31 -2.18
N LEU A 360 -3.30 -11.44 -3.44
CA LEU A 360 -3.96 -12.30 -4.43
C LEU A 360 -3.95 -13.77 -4.01
N ASN A 361 -2.82 -14.26 -3.48
CA ASN A 361 -2.72 -15.64 -3.01
C ASN A 361 -3.71 -15.91 -1.86
N ILE A 362 -3.87 -14.97 -0.94
CA ILE A 362 -4.88 -15.05 0.12
C ILE A 362 -6.28 -15.06 -0.49
N ALA A 363 -6.58 -14.12 -1.40
CA ALA A 363 -7.88 -14.05 -2.07
C ALA A 363 -8.25 -15.34 -2.79
N MET A 364 -7.31 -15.94 -3.53
CA MET A 364 -7.55 -17.19 -4.28
C MET A 364 -7.82 -18.40 -3.36
N GLN A 365 -7.29 -18.41 -2.15
CA GLN A 365 -7.41 -19.52 -1.22
C GLN A 365 -8.58 -19.38 -0.24
N MET A 366 -9.24 -18.22 -0.18
CA MET A 366 -10.45 -18.03 0.63
C MET A 366 -11.62 -18.83 0.07
N LYS A 367 -12.39 -19.49 0.94
CA LYS A 367 -13.58 -20.26 0.58
C LYS A 367 -14.80 -19.37 0.44
N GLU A 368 -15.00 -18.46 1.39
CA GLU A 368 -16.13 -17.54 1.37
C GLU A 368 -15.91 -16.42 0.34
N GLN A 369 -16.87 -16.25 -0.57
CA GLN A 369 -16.82 -15.27 -1.65
C GLN A 369 -16.70 -13.83 -1.13
N PHE A 370 -17.28 -13.52 0.02
CA PHE A 370 -17.16 -12.19 0.64
C PHE A 370 -15.72 -11.86 0.95
N TYR A 371 -15.01 -12.71 1.70
CA TYR A 371 -13.62 -12.47 2.08
C TYR A 371 -12.67 -12.53 0.88
N LYS A 372 -12.99 -13.37 -0.11
CA LYS A 372 -12.27 -13.37 -1.38
C LYS A 372 -12.33 -12.03 -2.09
N LEU A 373 -13.52 -11.43 -2.19
CA LEU A 373 -13.72 -10.11 -2.79
C LEU A 373 -13.06 -9.00 -1.97
N VAL A 374 -13.09 -9.08 -0.62
CA VAL A 374 -12.40 -8.11 0.25
C VAL A 374 -10.89 -8.16 0.02
N ALA A 375 -10.27 -9.35 0.06
CA ALA A 375 -8.83 -9.48 -0.15
C ALA A 375 -8.40 -9.00 -1.54
N LEU A 376 -9.19 -9.33 -2.58
CA LEU A 376 -8.94 -8.87 -3.95
C LEU A 376 -9.10 -7.35 -4.07
N GLY A 377 -10.17 -6.79 -3.52
CA GLY A 377 -10.43 -5.35 -3.57
C GLY A 377 -9.35 -4.54 -2.88
N LEU A 378 -8.94 -4.94 -1.67
CA LEU A 378 -7.84 -4.29 -0.95
C LEU A 378 -6.50 -4.46 -1.68
N GLY A 379 -6.26 -5.64 -2.27
CA GLY A 379 -5.09 -5.88 -3.12
C GLY A 379 -5.07 -4.95 -4.33
N THR A 380 -6.22 -4.73 -4.98
CA THR A 380 -6.35 -3.82 -6.11
C THR A 380 -6.11 -2.37 -5.69
N VAL A 381 -6.69 -1.92 -4.56
CA VAL A 381 -6.43 -0.59 -4.00
C VAL A 381 -4.94 -0.36 -3.82
N TYR A 382 -4.26 -1.30 -3.15
CA TYR A 382 -2.82 -1.20 -2.89
C TYR A 382 -1.99 -1.16 -4.18
N ALA A 383 -2.18 -2.14 -5.07
CA ALA A 383 -1.40 -2.27 -6.29
C ALA A 383 -1.62 -1.08 -7.24
N PHE A 384 -2.87 -0.61 -7.36
CA PHE A 384 -3.17 0.52 -8.23
C PHE A 384 -2.67 1.84 -7.65
N GLN A 385 -2.66 2.00 -6.31
CA GLN A 385 -2.03 3.14 -5.65
C GLN A 385 -0.51 3.18 -5.91
N VAL A 386 0.19 2.06 -5.78
CA VAL A 386 1.61 1.92 -6.14
C VAL A 386 1.84 2.27 -7.61
N PHE A 387 1.00 1.74 -8.51
CA PHE A 387 1.09 2.02 -9.94
C PHE A 387 0.90 3.50 -10.27
N LEU A 388 -0.09 4.17 -9.67
CA LEU A 388 -0.32 5.60 -9.89
C LEU A 388 0.85 6.46 -9.42
N THR A 389 1.43 6.15 -8.28
CA THR A 389 2.57 6.91 -7.74
C THR A 389 3.80 6.74 -8.62
N ILE A 390 4.22 5.51 -8.87
CA ILE A 390 5.44 5.22 -9.66
C ILE A 390 5.25 5.64 -11.11
N GLY A 391 4.09 5.35 -11.71
CA GLY A 391 3.76 5.74 -13.08
C GLY A 391 3.74 7.27 -13.26
N GLY A 392 3.28 8.01 -12.24
CA GLY A 392 3.27 9.48 -12.26
C GLY A 392 4.67 10.08 -12.26
N VAL A 393 5.54 9.63 -11.36
CA VAL A 393 6.91 10.19 -11.22
C VAL A 393 7.84 9.78 -12.35
N THR A 394 7.60 8.63 -13.00
CA THR A 394 8.36 8.14 -14.17
C THR A 394 7.82 8.65 -15.50
N LYS A 395 6.83 9.54 -15.50
CA LYS A 395 6.15 10.03 -16.70
C LYS A 395 5.47 8.91 -17.52
N PHE A 396 5.17 7.77 -16.93
CA PHE A 396 4.40 6.72 -17.63
C PHE A 396 2.91 7.09 -17.78
N ILE A 397 2.36 7.76 -16.77
CA ILE A 397 1.01 8.33 -16.74
C ILE A 397 1.06 9.77 -16.21
N PRO A 398 0.02 10.61 -16.40
CA PRO A 398 -0.06 11.90 -15.73
C PRO A 398 0.00 11.76 -14.21
N SER A 399 0.79 12.61 -13.54
CA SER A 399 0.89 12.58 -12.07
C SER A 399 -0.47 12.82 -11.40
N THR A 400 -0.80 12.00 -10.42
CA THR A 400 -2.09 12.05 -9.71
C THR A 400 -1.99 12.61 -8.30
N GLY A 401 -0.78 12.81 -7.77
CA GLY A 401 -0.57 13.30 -6.40
C GLY A 401 -0.89 12.27 -5.32
N VAL A 402 -0.79 10.98 -5.65
CA VAL A 402 -1.04 9.86 -4.72
C VAL A 402 0.28 9.42 -4.10
N THR A 403 0.27 9.17 -2.80
CA THR A 403 1.46 8.76 -2.02
C THR A 403 1.80 7.29 -2.23
N LEU A 404 3.11 6.94 -2.19
CA LEU A 404 3.57 5.55 -2.21
C LEU A 404 3.28 4.89 -0.84
N PRO A 405 2.48 3.82 -0.80
CA PRO A 405 2.06 3.19 0.45
C PRO A 405 3.22 2.82 1.37
N LEU A 406 3.16 3.18 2.65
CA LEU A 406 4.14 2.96 3.72
C LEU A 406 5.48 3.70 3.56
N VAL A 407 5.82 4.19 2.37
CA VAL A 407 7.12 4.83 2.08
C VAL A 407 7.00 6.35 2.14
N SER A 408 6.01 6.93 1.46
CA SER A 408 5.80 8.38 1.42
C SER A 408 5.34 8.96 2.76
N TYR A 409 5.63 10.24 2.96
CA TYR A 409 5.00 11.00 4.02
C TYR A 409 3.51 11.19 3.76
N GLY A 410 2.69 10.78 4.70
CA GLY A 410 1.24 10.93 4.62
C GLY A 410 0.54 10.22 5.77
N GLY A 411 0.14 10.96 6.80
CA GLY A 411 -0.38 10.37 8.03
C GLY A 411 -1.60 9.49 7.82
N SER A 412 -2.59 9.97 7.10
CA SER A 412 -3.82 9.22 6.82
C SER A 412 -3.55 8.02 5.90
N SER A 413 -2.66 8.19 4.91
CA SER A 413 -2.27 7.13 3.99
C SER A 413 -1.52 6.01 4.71
N LEU A 414 -0.60 6.36 5.61
CA LEU A 414 0.11 5.39 6.43
C LEU A 414 -0.85 4.58 7.31
N LEU A 415 -1.70 5.27 8.08
CA LEU A 415 -2.66 4.61 8.97
C LEU A 415 -3.61 3.70 8.18
N ALA A 416 -4.20 4.21 7.09
CA ALA A 416 -5.11 3.43 6.25
C ALA A 416 -4.41 2.22 5.61
N THR A 417 -3.16 2.38 5.16
CA THR A 417 -2.39 1.25 4.59
C THR A 417 -2.06 0.20 5.66
N MET A 418 -1.67 0.61 6.86
CA MET A 418 -1.46 -0.34 7.97
C MET A 418 -2.75 -1.08 8.36
N MET A 419 -3.90 -0.38 8.36
CA MET A 419 -5.21 -1.01 8.55
C MET A 419 -5.53 -2.00 7.43
N LEU A 420 -5.24 -1.66 6.16
CA LEU A 420 -5.41 -2.54 5.01
C LEU A 420 -4.57 -3.83 5.19
N PHE A 421 -3.29 -3.70 5.52
CA PHE A 421 -2.43 -4.85 5.80
C PHE A 421 -2.95 -5.69 6.97
N ALA A 422 -3.49 -5.06 8.01
CA ALA A 422 -4.08 -5.74 9.15
C ALA A 422 -5.34 -6.53 8.78
N VAL A 423 -6.20 -5.99 7.90
CA VAL A 423 -7.35 -6.74 7.35
C VAL A 423 -6.84 -7.98 6.60
N ILE A 424 -5.85 -7.83 5.74
CA ILE A 424 -5.26 -8.96 4.99
C ILE A 424 -4.61 -9.99 5.93
N GLN A 425 -3.94 -9.56 7.00
CA GLN A 425 -3.44 -10.47 8.04
C GLN A 425 -4.58 -11.23 8.74
N GLY A 426 -5.68 -10.55 9.07
CA GLY A 426 -6.87 -11.19 9.63
C GLY A 426 -7.46 -12.24 8.70
N LEU A 427 -7.54 -11.95 7.40
CA LEU A 427 -8.00 -12.91 6.39
C LEU A 427 -7.03 -14.09 6.23
N TYR A 428 -5.73 -13.84 6.33
CA TYR A 428 -4.73 -14.92 6.31
C TYR A 428 -4.91 -15.87 7.50
N ILE A 429 -5.11 -15.35 8.71
CA ILE A 429 -5.35 -16.13 9.93
C ILE A 429 -6.64 -16.94 9.79
N LEU A 430 -7.74 -16.31 9.37
CA LEU A 430 -9.03 -16.96 9.15
C LEU A 430 -8.90 -18.15 8.19
N ARG A 431 -8.15 -17.99 7.10
CA ARG A 431 -7.87 -19.06 6.14
C ARG A 431 -7.14 -20.25 6.80
N GLN A 432 -6.14 -19.99 7.65
CA GLN A 432 -5.39 -21.04 8.34
C GLN A 432 -6.31 -21.81 9.29
N ASP A 433 -7.16 -21.12 10.04
CA ASP A 433 -8.14 -21.72 10.95
C ASP A 433 -9.16 -22.61 10.20
N GLU A 434 -9.65 -22.16 9.05
CA GLU A 434 -10.53 -22.97 8.19
C GLU A 434 -9.84 -24.22 7.67
N GLY A 435 -8.57 -24.12 7.29
CA GLY A 435 -7.75 -25.24 6.83
C GLY A 435 -7.60 -26.33 7.88
N GLU A 436 -7.25 -25.97 9.11
CA GLU A 436 -7.12 -26.91 10.23
C GLU A 436 -8.44 -27.56 10.64
N ASN A 437 -9.52 -26.78 10.71
CA ASN A 437 -10.83 -27.30 11.06
C ASN A 437 -11.30 -28.35 10.05
N ASN A 438 -10.99 -28.17 8.76
CA ASN A 438 -11.30 -29.17 7.74
C ASN A 438 -10.41 -30.41 7.85
N ALA A 439 -9.12 -30.27 8.15
CA ALA A 439 -8.22 -31.39 8.38
C ALA A 439 -8.68 -32.24 9.57
N ARG A 440 -9.04 -31.61 10.69
CA ARG A 440 -9.59 -32.29 11.89
C ARG A 440 -10.89 -33.01 11.60
N LYS A 441 -11.83 -32.40 10.83
CA LYS A 441 -13.10 -33.04 10.42
C LYS A 441 -12.83 -34.26 9.56
N LYS A 442 -11.87 -34.19 8.61
CA LYS A 442 -11.50 -35.31 7.75
C LYS A 442 -10.88 -36.46 8.55
N GLN A 443 -10.00 -36.16 9.50
CA GLN A 443 -9.41 -37.17 10.39
C GLN A 443 -10.45 -37.87 11.24
N ARG A 444 -11.41 -37.13 11.83
CA ARG A 444 -12.50 -37.70 12.59
C ARG A 444 -13.35 -38.66 11.74
N LYS A 445 -13.70 -38.25 10.51
CA LYS A 445 -14.51 -39.09 9.60
C LYS A 445 -13.76 -40.38 9.25
N THR A 446 -12.50 -40.30 8.92
CA THR A 446 -11.67 -41.47 8.63
C THR A 446 -11.47 -42.38 9.87
N GLY A 447 -11.40 -41.80 11.07
CA GLY A 447 -11.35 -42.55 12.33
C GLY A 447 -12.68 -43.34 12.60
N TYR A 448 -13.85 -42.69 12.40
CA TYR A 448 -15.12 -43.34 12.53
C TYR A 448 -15.31 -44.47 11.50
N GLU A 449 -14.90 -44.25 10.24
CA GLU A 449 -14.95 -45.28 9.20
C GLU A 449 -14.08 -46.49 9.54
N ARG A 450 -12.91 -46.30 10.13
CA ARG A 450 -12.03 -47.39 10.60
C ARG A 450 -12.64 -48.17 11.77
N GLN A 451 -13.19 -47.48 12.77
CA GLN A 451 -13.87 -48.15 13.91
C GLN A 451 -15.07 -48.96 13.46
N GLN A 452 -15.90 -48.47 12.53
CA GLN A 452 -17.02 -49.26 11.98
C GLN A 452 -16.57 -50.51 11.21
N VAL A 453 -15.41 -50.46 10.56
CA VAL A 453 -14.84 -51.64 9.89
C VAL A 453 -14.27 -52.64 10.90
N GLU A 454 -13.61 -52.17 11.99
CA GLU A 454 -13.12 -53.03 13.07
C GLU A 454 -14.27 -53.69 13.89
N GLU A 455 -15.42 -53.05 14.03
CA GLU A 455 -16.60 -53.63 14.70
C GLU A 455 -17.37 -54.63 13.83
N LEU A 456 -17.09 -54.73 12.53
CA LEU A 456 -17.73 -55.67 11.58
C LEU A 456 -16.91 -56.93 11.34
N TYR A 457 -15.71 -57.01 11.89
CA TYR A 457 -14.84 -58.22 11.87
C TYR A 457 -14.56 -58.72 13.30
#